data_bb141d431fad26961d0904f3aff51597
#
_entry.id   bb141d431fad26961d0904f3aff51597
#
_cell.length_a   1.000
_cell.length_b   1.000
_cell.length_c   1.000
_cell.angle_alpha   90.00
_cell.angle_beta   90.00
_cell.angle_gamma   90.00
#
_symmetry.space_group_name_H-M   'P 1'
#
loop_
_entity.id
_entity.type
_entity.pdbx_description
1 polymer ?
#
loop_
_entity_poly.entity_id
_entity_poly.type
_entity_poly.pdbx_seq_one_letter_code
_entity_poly.pdbx_strand_id
1 'polypeptide(L)'
;MSVGSLGFVGVGRMGGRMTKRLIDAGYAVTICDTNDAAVKPLVEMGATRVDSAAAVASAAEIVLVSLPTPPIVEACALGPKGISEGTKVKYFIDTSTTGSKYAQKIAAGLAAKGIVSVDAPVSGGQIGRAHV
;
A
#
# COMPACT_ATOMS: atom_id res chain seq x y z
N MET A 1 10.05 20.07 -4.93
CA MET A 1 8.97 19.78 -4.23
C MET A 1 8.85 18.35 -3.87
N SER A 2 8.58 18.09 -2.70
CA SER A 2 8.48 16.73 -2.26
C SER A 2 7.17 16.11 -2.72
N VAL A 3 7.17 14.79 -2.79
CA VAL A 3 5.97 14.05 -3.09
C VAL A 3 4.98 14.15 -1.94
N GLY A 4 5.44 14.47 -0.78
CA GLY A 4 4.61 14.47 0.40
C GLY A 4 4.63 13.12 1.07
N SER A 5 3.53 12.72 1.69
CA SER A 5 3.49 11.48 2.42
C SER A 5 3.06 10.32 1.54
N LEU A 6 3.63 9.17 1.82
CA LEU A 6 3.27 7.91 1.18
C LEU A 6 2.60 7.02 2.20
N GLY A 7 1.77 6.10 1.73
CA GLY A 7 1.14 5.13 2.60
C GLY A 7 1.54 3.73 2.21
N PHE A 8 1.61 2.82 3.17
CA PHE A 8 1.91 1.43 2.91
C PHE A 8 1.06 0.53 3.80
N VAL A 9 0.29 -0.36 3.18
CA VAL A 9 -0.49 -1.35 3.90
C VAL A 9 0.12 -2.72 3.64
N GLY A 10 0.42 -3.43 4.73
CA GLY A 10 1.10 -4.71 4.64
C GLY A 10 2.61 -4.54 4.67
N VAL A 11 3.18 -4.53 5.87
CA VAL A 11 4.62 -4.29 6.04
C VAL A 11 5.36 -5.53 6.53
N GLY A 12 4.95 -6.69 6.03
CA GLY A 12 5.67 -7.93 6.27
C GLY A 12 7.01 -7.93 5.55
N ARG A 13 7.48 -9.11 5.17
CA ARG A 13 8.82 -9.22 4.60
C ARG A 13 9.05 -8.28 3.41
N MET A 14 8.20 -8.38 2.39
CA MET A 14 8.38 -7.58 1.18
C MET A 14 8.00 -6.12 1.42
N GLY A 15 6.80 -5.91 1.97
CA GLY A 15 6.32 -4.55 2.21
C GLY A 15 7.20 -3.80 3.20
N GLY A 16 7.74 -4.50 4.20
CA GLY A 16 8.64 -3.90 5.16
C GLY A 16 9.93 -3.41 4.53
N ARG A 17 10.49 -4.20 3.62
CA ARG A 17 11.71 -3.80 2.91
C ARG A 17 11.47 -2.57 2.05
N MET A 18 10.34 -2.54 1.35
CA MET A 18 10.01 -1.41 0.51
C MET A 18 9.79 -0.15 1.35
N THR A 19 9.06 -0.30 2.47
CA THR A 19 8.82 0.82 3.38
C THR A 19 10.13 1.39 3.91
N LYS A 20 11.04 0.50 4.29
CA LYS A 20 12.34 0.91 4.80
C LYS A 20 13.12 1.74 3.79
N ARG A 21 13.09 1.32 2.53
CA ARG A 21 13.76 2.07 1.48
C ARG A 21 13.14 3.44 1.26
N LEU A 22 11.82 3.52 1.38
CA LEU A 22 11.14 4.80 1.22
C LEU A 22 11.49 5.76 2.37
N ILE A 23 11.56 5.25 3.58
CA ILE A 23 11.97 6.07 4.72
C ILE A 23 13.40 6.53 4.56
N ASP A 24 14.29 5.63 4.14
CA ASP A 24 15.70 5.97 3.93
C ASP A 24 15.87 7.02 2.84
N ALA A 25 14.96 7.04 1.87
CA ALA A 25 15.00 8.02 0.79
C ALA A 25 14.41 9.38 1.21
N GLY A 26 13.92 9.51 2.43
CA GLY A 26 13.45 10.78 2.94
C GLY A 26 11.96 11.00 2.90
N TYR A 27 11.17 9.97 2.52
CA TYR A 27 9.73 10.13 2.49
C TYR A 27 9.10 9.91 3.86
N ALA A 28 8.05 10.66 4.14
CA ALA A 28 7.21 10.39 5.30
C ALA A 28 6.26 9.26 4.94
N VAL A 29 6.28 8.17 5.69
CA VAL A 29 5.47 7.00 5.37
C VAL A 29 4.50 6.69 6.52
N THR A 30 3.22 6.53 6.16
CA THR A 30 2.17 6.11 7.09
C THR A 30 1.87 4.63 6.80
N ILE A 31 1.88 3.80 7.84
CA ILE A 31 1.78 2.36 7.67
C ILE A 31 0.63 1.75 8.45
N CYS A 32 0.15 0.62 7.97
CA CYS A 32 -0.88 -0.17 8.65
C CYS A 32 -0.57 -1.65 8.45
N ASP A 33 -0.55 -2.40 9.55
CA ASP A 33 -0.42 -3.85 9.54
C ASP A 33 -0.89 -4.35 10.89
N THR A 34 -1.43 -5.56 10.92
CA THR A 34 -1.86 -6.18 12.16
C THR A 34 -0.71 -6.80 12.95
N ASN A 35 0.44 -6.98 12.31
CA ASN A 35 1.60 -7.62 12.94
C ASN A 35 2.48 -6.56 13.62
N ASP A 36 2.35 -6.47 14.94
CA ASP A 36 3.11 -5.48 15.71
C ASP A 36 4.62 -5.64 15.56
N ALA A 37 5.10 -6.87 15.46
CA ALA A 37 6.53 -7.13 15.33
C ALA A 37 7.08 -6.60 14.00
N ALA A 38 6.26 -6.60 12.95
CA ALA A 38 6.68 -6.06 11.67
C ALA A 38 6.65 -4.54 11.65
N VAL A 39 5.73 -3.96 12.40
CA VAL A 39 5.54 -2.51 12.43
C VAL A 39 6.58 -1.80 13.28
N LYS A 40 6.97 -2.41 14.40
CA LYS A 40 7.82 -1.74 15.38
C LYS A 40 9.12 -1.17 14.82
N PRO A 41 9.91 -1.94 14.06
CA PRO A 41 11.16 -1.37 13.52
C PRO A 41 10.93 -0.18 12.60
N LEU A 42 9.82 -0.18 11.87
CA LEU A 42 9.52 0.89 10.93
C LEU A 42 9.11 2.16 11.65
N VAL A 43 8.36 2.03 12.74
CA VAL A 43 8.01 3.17 13.57
C VAL A 43 9.28 3.75 14.20
N GLU A 44 10.22 2.91 14.61
CA GLU A 44 11.49 3.36 15.15
C GLU A 44 12.30 4.12 14.12
N MET A 45 12.09 3.83 12.83
CA MET A 45 12.74 4.54 11.74
C MET A 45 12.03 5.83 11.34
N GLY A 46 10.86 6.10 11.90
CA GLY A 46 10.14 7.32 11.63
C GLY A 46 8.77 7.14 10.95
N ALA A 47 8.34 5.91 10.67
CA ALA A 47 7.02 5.69 10.10
C ALA A 47 5.93 5.98 11.13
N THR A 48 4.78 6.43 10.62
CA THR A 48 3.61 6.66 11.45
C THR A 48 2.65 5.50 11.30
N ARG A 49 2.28 4.87 12.40
CA ARG A 49 1.34 3.76 12.37
C ARG A 49 -0.09 4.24 12.55
N VAL A 50 -1.01 3.72 11.73
CA VAL A 50 -2.44 3.95 11.89
C VAL A 50 -3.18 2.61 11.90
N ASP A 51 -4.46 2.65 12.25
CA ASP A 51 -5.21 1.44 12.57
C ASP A 51 -5.96 0.80 11.42
N SER A 52 -6.03 1.46 10.27
CA SER A 52 -6.80 0.92 9.16
C SER A 52 -6.25 1.40 7.83
N ALA A 53 -6.64 0.69 6.75
CA ALA A 53 -6.27 1.11 5.40
C ALA A 53 -6.90 2.45 5.08
N ALA A 54 -8.14 2.71 5.54
CA ALA A 54 -8.79 3.98 5.33
C ALA A 54 -8.00 5.12 5.98
N ALA A 55 -7.41 4.87 7.16
CA ALA A 55 -6.61 5.87 7.83
C ALA A 55 -5.33 6.16 7.05
N VAL A 56 -4.71 5.14 6.46
CA VAL A 56 -3.56 5.34 5.57
C VAL A 56 -3.98 6.18 4.37
N ALA A 57 -5.10 5.84 3.77
CA ALA A 57 -5.61 6.51 2.58
C ALA A 57 -6.08 7.93 2.86
N SER A 58 -6.30 8.27 4.11
CA SER A 58 -6.65 9.64 4.51
C SER A 58 -5.41 10.46 4.86
N ALA A 59 -4.26 9.81 4.98
CA ALA A 59 -3.01 10.48 5.33
C ALA A 59 -2.07 10.65 4.12
N ALA A 60 -2.28 9.91 3.04
CA ALA A 60 -1.34 9.89 1.92
C ALA A 60 -2.07 9.88 0.58
N GLU A 61 -1.48 10.55 -0.42
CA GLU A 61 -2.04 10.55 -1.77
C GLU A 61 -1.70 9.29 -2.54
N ILE A 62 -0.56 8.67 -2.23
CA ILE A 62 -0.11 7.45 -2.88
C ILE A 62 -0.03 6.37 -1.81
N VAL A 63 -0.80 5.30 -2.01
CA VAL A 63 -0.83 4.19 -1.07
C VAL A 63 -0.40 2.92 -1.79
N LEU A 64 0.63 2.27 -1.26
CA LEU A 64 1.11 0.98 -1.77
C LEU A 64 0.60 -0.12 -0.87
N VAL A 65 0.33 -1.29 -1.44
CA VAL A 65 -0.06 -2.45 -0.64
C VAL A 65 0.81 -3.65 -1.02
N SER A 66 1.09 -4.49 -0.02
CA SER A 66 1.79 -5.75 -0.21
C SER A 66 1.15 -6.75 0.74
N LEU A 67 0.20 -7.53 0.22
CA LEU A 67 -0.63 -8.42 1.02
C LEU A 67 -0.59 -9.84 0.45
N PRO A 68 -0.87 -10.86 1.27
CA PRO A 68 -0.57 -12.23 0.90
C PRO A 68 -1.52 -12.87 -0.11
N THR A 69 -2.78 -12.44 -0.18
CA THR A 69 -3.74 -13.07 -1.08
C THR A 69 -4.63 -12.07 -1.77
N PRO A 70 -5.16 -12.39 -2.96
CA PRO A 70 -6.06 -11.49 -3.68
C PRO A 70 -7.32 -11.09 -2.89
N PRO A 71 -8.00 -12.01 -2.18
CA PRO A 71 -9.15 -11.59 -1.37
C PRO A 71 -8.79 -10.58 -0.30
N ILE A 72 -7.61 -10.69 0.30
CA ILE A 72 -7.16 -9.75 1.31
C ILE A 72 -6.88 -8.38 0.67
N VAL A 73 -6.31 -8.37 -0.52
CA VAL A 73 -6.09 -7.12 -1.25
C VAL A 73 -7.43 -6.46 -1.57
N GLU A 74 -8.41 -7.23 -2.04
CA GLU A 74 -9.73 -6.70 -2.34
C GLU A 74 -10.38 -6.10 -1.08
N ALA A 75 -10.33 -6.82 0.02
CA ALA A 75 -10.91 -6.32 1.27
C ALA A 75 -10.20 -5.04 1.73
N CYS A 76 -8.89 -4.98 1.56
CA CYS A 76 -8.13 -3.78 1.89
C CYS A 76 -8.54 -2.59 1.03
N ALA A 77 -8.78 -2.83 -0.25
CA ALA A 77 -9.11 -1.75 -1.18
C ALA A 77 -10.56 -1.30 -1.06
N LEU A 78 -11.49 -2.24 -1.04
CA LEU A 78 -12.91 -1.95 -1.19
C LEU A 78 -13.78 -2.31 0.01
N GLY A 79 -13.24 -3.02 0.99
CA GLY A 79 -14.00 -3.44 2.15
C GLY A 79 -14.20 -2.32 3.17
N PRO A 80 -14.90 -2.64 4.28
CA PRO A 80 -15.07 -1.66 5.35
C PRO A 80 -13.73 -1.19 5.88
N LYS A 81 -13.59 0.10 6.09
CA LYS A 81 -12.35 0.75 6.52
C LYS A 81 -11.21 0.52 5.53
N GLY A 82 -11.56 0.31 4.25
CA GLY A 82 -10.59 0.11 3.20
C GLY A 82 -10.14 1.41 2.55
N ILE A 83 -9.28 1.26 1.57
CA ILE A 83 -8.68 2.40 0.85
C ILE A 83 -9.75 3.31 0.25
N SER A 84 -10.83 2.72 -0.27
CA SER A 84 -11.88 3.49 -0.93
C SER A 84 -12.59 4.47 0.01
N GLU A 85 -12.47 4.28 1.31
CA GLU A 85 -13.06 5.20 2.29
C GLU A 85 -12.12 6.32 2.69
N GLY A 86 -10.89 6.32 2.19
CA GLY A 86 -9.93 7.36 2.52
C GLY A 86 -10.25 8.67 1.81
N THR A 87 -9.77 9.77 2.37
CA THR A 87 -10.10 11.11 1.90
C THR A 87 -9.00 11.78 1.08
N LYS A 88 -7.79 11.26 1.13
CA LYS A 88 -6.66 11.92 0.47
C LYS A 88 -6.08 11.12 -0.69
N VAL A 89 -6.26 9.82 -0.69
CA VAL A 89 -5.63 8.92 -1.66
C VAL A 89 -6.07 9.24 -3.09
N LYS A 90 -5.11 9.26 -4.00
CA LYS A 90 -5.34 9.41 -5.44
C LYS A 90 -4.86 8.22 -6.22
N TYR A 91 -3.82 7.54 -5.72
CA TYR A 91 -3.19 6.41 -6.40
C TYR A 91 -3.07 5.24 -5.45
N PHE A 92 -3.53 4.09 -5.91
CA PHE A 92 -3.43 2.83 -5.19
C PHE A 92 -2.51 1.92 -5.99
N ILE A 93 -1.37 1.56 -5.43
CA ILE A 93 -0.37 0.76 -6.12
C ILE A 93 -0.29 -0.61 -5.46
N ASP A 94 -0.74 -1.63 -6.18
CA ASP A 94 -0.76 -3.00 -5.68
C ASP A 94 0.51 -3.71 -6.10
N THR A 95 1.39 -3.98 -5.14
CA THR A 95 2.63 -4.71 -5.39
C THR A 95 2.46 -6.21 -5.14
N SER A 96 1.26 -6.65 -4.76
CA SER A 96 0.96 -8.04 -4.49
C SER A 96 0.73 -8.81 -5.79
N THR A 97 0.80 -10.13 -5.73
CA THR A 97 0.44 -10.95 -6.87
C THR A 97 -1.06 -11.21 -6.82
N THR A 98 -1.83 -10.32 -7.43
CA THR A 98 -3.28 -10.31 -7.28
C THR A 98 -4.01 -11.03 -8.43
N GLY A 99 -3.46 -10.99 -9.63
CA GLY A 99 -4.10 -11.57 -10.79
C GLY A 99 -5.09 -10.61 -11.44
N SER A 100 -5.30 -10.78 -12.74
CA SER A 100 -6.06 -9.81 -13.52
C SER A 100 -7.52 -9.69 -13.12
N LYS A 101 -8.13 -10.80 -12.72
CA LYS A 101 -9.55 -10.78 -12.35
C LYS A 101 -9.81 -9.89 -11.13
N TYR A 102 -9.04 -10.11 -10.06
CA TYR A 102 -9.15 -9.28 -8.87
C TYR A 102 -8.68 -7.85 -9.14
N ALA A 103 -7.60 -7.69 -9.91
CA ALA A 103 -7.09 -6.36 -10.21
C ALA A 103 -8.11 -5.52 -10.95
N GLN A 104 -8.84 -6.09 -11.91
CA GLN A 104 -9.88 -5.38 -12.64
C GLN A 104 -11.03 -4.99 -11.73
N LYS A 105 -11.43 -5.88 -10.84
CA LYS A 105 -12.52 -5.61 -9.89
C LYS A 105 -12.14 -4.48 -8.93
N ILE A 106 -10.92 -4.54 -8.41
CA ILE A 106 -10.42 -3.52 -7.51
C ILE A 106 -10.33 -2.17 -8.23
N ALA A 107 -9.78 -2.18 -9.43
CA ALA A 107 -9.65 -0.95 -10.21
C ALA A 107 -10.98 -0.29 -10.48
N ALA A 108 -12.00 -1.09 -10.82
CA ALA A 108 -13.33 -0.56 -11.09
C ALA A 108 -13.95 0.07 -9.84
N GLY A 109 -13.80 -0.61 -8.69
CA GLY A 109 -14.35 -0.09 -7.44
C GLY A 109 -13.64 1.18 -6.99
N LEU A 110 -12.33 1.26 -7.16
CA LEU A 110 -11.58 2.45 -6.78
C LEU A 110 -11.83 3.61 -7.74
N ALA A 111 -11.99 3.30 -9.03
CA ALA A 111 -12.28 4.35 -10.02
C ALA A 111 -13.60 5.05 -9.70
N ALA A 112 -14.57 4.34 -9.14
CA ALA A 112 -15.84 4.93 -8.73
C ALA A 112 -15.65 5.98 -7.64
N LYS A 113 -14.52 5.94 -6.93
CA LYS A 113 -14.15 6.91 -5.91
C LYS A 113 -13.11 7.92 -6.40
N GLY A 114 -12.78 7.89 -7.68
CA GLY A 114 -11.77 8.79 -8.21
C GLY A 114 -10.33 8.38 -7.94
N ILE A 115 -10.11 7.13 -7.56
CA ILE A 115 -8.77 6.63 -7.23
C ILE A 115 -8.23 5.81 -8.40
N VAL A 116 -7.02 6.10 -8.83
CA VAL A 116 -6.35 5.38 -9.92
C VAL A 116 -5.66 4.16 -9.34
N SER A 117 -5.95 2.98 -9.87
CA SER A 117 -5.33 1.74 -9.43
C SER A 117 -4.22 1.33 -10.39
N VAL A 118 -3.06 1.00 -9.85
CA VAL A 118 -1.91 0.54 -10.63
C VAL A 118 -1.54 -0.85 -10.12
N ASP A 119 -1.45 -1.80 -11.04
CA ASP A 119 -1.05 -3.16 -10.72
C ASP A 119 0.45 -3.30 -11.03
N ALA A 120 1.26 -3.41 -9.99
CA ALA A 120 2.71 -3.44 -10.14
C ALA A 120 3.29 -4.60 -9.32
N PRO A 121 2.97 -5.85 -9.71
CA PRO A 121 3.41 -7.00 -8.92
C PRO A 121 4.92 -7.12 -8.85
N VAL A 122 5.38 -7.53 -7.67
CA VAL A 122 6.79 -7.74 -7.40
C VAL A 122 6.99 -9.23 -7.16
N SER A 123 7.91 -9.82 -7.87
CA SER A 123 8.08 -11.26 -7.87
C SER A 123 9.41 -11.65 -7.25
N GLY A 124 9.35 -12.23 -6.04
CA GLY A 124 10.45 -12.99 -5.48
C GLY A 124 11.85 -12.43 -5.56
N GLY A 125 12.04 -11.17 -5.48
CA GLY A 125 13.38 -10.60 -5.58
C GLY A 125 13.80 -10.25 -6.99
N GLN A 126 12.88 -10.38 -7.92
CA GLN A 126 13.13 -10.02 -9.31
C GLN A 126 12.80 -8.57 -9.60
N ILE A 127 12.69 -7.78 -8.59
CA ILE A 127 12.36 -6.37 -8.70
C ILE A 127 13.36 -5.68 -9.58
N GLY A 128 12.87 -4.90 -10.51
CA GLY A 128 13.75 -4.11 -11.36
C GLY A 128 14.24 -4.85 -12.58
N ARG A 129 13.97 -6.15 -12.60
CA ARG A 129 14.34 -6.88 -13.79
C ARG A 129 13.28 -6.73 -14.83
N ALA A 130 12.24 -6.47 -14.35
CA ALA A 130 11.17 -6.41 -15.20
C ALA A 130 11.37 -5.45 -16.21
N HIS A 131 11.32 -5.40 -16.54
CA HIS A 131 11.34 -4.62 -17.32
C HIS A 131 10.92 -3.71 -17.52
N VAL A 132 11.11 -3.56 -17.22
CA VAL A 132 10.87 -2.58 -17.45
C VAL A 132 10.67 -2.19 -18.51
#